data_46a83b6708dc56111dbe0ac6218b83a8
#
_entry.id   46a83b6708dc56111dbe0ac6218b83a8
#
_cell.length_a   1.000
_cell.length_b   1.000
_cell.length_c   1.000
_cell.angle_alpha   90.00
_cell.angle_beta   90.00
_cell.angle_gamma   90.00
#
_symmetry.space_group_name_H-M   'P 1'
#
loop_
_entity.id
_entity.type
_entity.pdbx_description
1 polymer ?
#
loop_
_entity_poly.entity_id
_entity_poly.type
_entity_poly.pdbx_seq_one_letter_code
_entity_poly.pdbx_strand_id
1 'polypeptide(L)'
;MVMNTVLSAMAYNYPANKLNVYLSDDGGSELTFYALLKASTFSKHWLPFCRRFNVEPRSPEVFFARPQNSSTSTEYQKAYLHIKKLYEEMKSEIESAAVKGELPENVRNEHRGFSEWNPKSTKQDHQSIVQIIVDGRDRNSVDEDGFELPTVVYMAREKRPNHPHHFKAGAVNALIRVSSEISNAPFILNLDCDMYSNNADTIQEILCFFLDETKGQDIAYVQFPQSFSNITKNDQYGNSYLVNAKVKLAGICGYGAALFCGTGCLHRRESLSGSHLKDYKVNWEKKPKRNNNRTIDELNEASKALATCTYEEGTLWGKEMGLVYGIPVEDVATGLVISCRGWKSIYYNPEKKAFMGIAPTTLDVACLQHKRWSEGMFQVFFSKYCPFIYGHGKIHLGVQMGYCNYLLWAPMSLPTLCYVIILPISLFHGIPLFPKLSSMWVIPFAYAFLATYGYSLCEYLTCESTTKAWWNLQRIKFIHRVSSYLFGFIDTMTKQLGLSQTNFVITDKVVTEDVRTRYEQGIIEFGGSSIMLTILGTVALLNLFGLVGGIVRILMELELSWSQLMMQISVSFLVVMINLPVYEALFIRTDKGCISSSIMLKSIVVASLACYLGAFIR
;
A
#
# COMPACT_ATOMS: atom_id res chain seq x y z
N MET A 1 -16.37 -3.94 1.51
CA MET A 1 -14.91 -4.15 1.44
C MET A 1 -14.38 -4.87 2.70
N VAL A 2 -14.34 -4.26 3.89
CA VAL A 2 -13.75 -4.85 5.12
C VAL A 2 -14.31 -6.24 5.46
N MET A 3 -15.64 -6.41 5.43
CA MET A 3 -16.26 -7.71 5.75
C MET A 3 -15.92 -8.80 4.72
N ASN A 4 -15.69 -8.45 3.47
CA ASN A 4 -15.22 -9.39 2.46
C ASN A 4 -13.80 -9.88 2.74
N THR A 5 -12.92 -9.01 3.26
CA THR A 5 -11.59 -9.40 3.75
C THR A 5 -11.71 -10.38 4.90
N VAL A 6 -12.53 -10.07 5.91
CA VAL A 6 -12.76 -10.95 7.08
C VAL A 6 -13.30 -12.31 6.64
N LEU A 7 -14.35 -12.35 5.82
CA LEU A 7 -14.96 -13.59 5.33
C LEU A 7 -13.97 -14.43 4.51
N SER A 8 -13.12 -13.80 3.70
CA SER A 8 -12.09 -14.51 2.96
C SER A 8 -11.00 -15.09 3.87
N ALA A 9 -10.65 -14.38 4.96
CA ALA A 9 -9.66 -14.83 5.94
C ALA A 9 -10.22 -15.97 6.83
N MET A 10 -11.52 -15.98 7.13
CA MET A 10 -12.18 -17.08 7.85
C MET A 10 -12.25 -18.36 7.01
N ALA A 11 -12.19 -18.25 5.69
CA ALA A 11 -12.48 -19.32 4.74
C ALA A 11 -11.24 -20.07 4.24
N TYR A 12 -10.07 -19.98 4.87
CA TYR A 12 -8.89 -20.75 4.46
C TYR A 12 -9.10 -22.26 4.60
N ASN A 13 -8.45 -23.04 3.76
CA ASN A 13 -8.30 -24.50 3.92
C ASN A 13 -7.31 -24.80 5.06
N TYR A 14 -7.73 -24.46 6.27
CA TYR A 14 -6.93 -24.61 7.48
C TYR A 14 -7.84 -24.97 8.66
N PRO A 15 -7.38 -25.78 9.64
CA PRO A 15 -8.22 -26.13 10.77
C PRO A 15 -8.76 -24.90 11.50
N ALA A 16 -10.09 -24.77 11.57
CA ALA A 16 -10.77 -23.60 12.10
C ALA A 16 -10.39 -23.30 13.57
N ASN A 17 -10.22 -24.33 14.39
CA ASN A 17 -9.80 -24.20 15.79
C ASN A 17 -8.35 -23.70 15.97
N LYS A 18 -7.58 -23.60 14.90
CA LYS A 18 -6.23 -23.00 14.87
C LYS A 18 -6.19 -21.64 14.19
N LEU A 19 -7.31 -21.21 13.62
CA LEU A 19 -7.44 -19.94 12.91
C LEU A 19 -8.16 -18.92 13.80
N ASN A 20 -7.56 -17.72 13.95
CA ASN A 20 -8.13 -16.64 14.73
C ASN A 20 -8.06 -15.37 13.89
N VAL A 21 -9.19 -14.72 13.68
CA VAL A 21 -9.32 -13.50 12.85
C VAL A 21 -9.59 -12.32 13.76
N TYR A 22 -8.71 -11.32 13.72
CA TYR A 22 -8.81 -10.10 14.52
C TYR A 22 -9.05 -8.92 13.59
N LEU A 23 -10.12 -8.19 13.83
CA LEU A 23 -10.40 -6.92 13.14
C LEU A 23 -10.02 -5.76 14.07
N SER A 24 -9.05 -4.95 13.65
CA SER A 24 -8.69 -3.69 14.32
C SER A 24 -9.45 -2.52 13.70
N ASP A 25 -10.25 -1.85 14.51
CA ASP A 25 -10.96 -0.63 14.17
C ASP A 25 -10.44 0.54 15.01
N ASP A 26 -9.52 1.31 14.46
CA ASP A 26 -8.85 2.40 15.17
C ASP A 26 -9.78 3.60 15.47
N GLY A 27 -10.95 3.64 14.84
CA GLY A 27 -11.98 4.64 15.08
C GLY A 27 -13.09 4.24 16.05
N GLY A 28 -13.09 2.97 16.53
CA GLY A 28 -14.07 2.48 17.50
C GLY A 28 -15.51 2.58 17.01
N SER A 29 -15.80 2.24 15.76
CA SER A 29 -17.11 2.43 15.12
C SER A 29 -18.11 1.34 15.49
N GLU A 30 -19.24 1.70 16.08
CA GLU A 30 -20.39 0.80 16.29
C GLU A 30 -20.85 0.12 15.00
N LEU A 31 -20.81 0.87 13.88
CA LEU A 31 -21.20 0.34 12.56
C LEU A 31 -20.23 -0.73 12.06
N THR A 32 -18.93 -0.59 12.34
CA THR A 32 -17.94 -1.62 12.00
C THR A 32 -18.16 -2.88 12.83
N PHE A 33 -18.47 -2.74 14.12
CA PHE A 33 -18.80 -3.86 15.00
C PHE A 33 -20.07 -4.57 14.53
N TYR A 34 -21.14 -3.82 14.21
CA TYR A 34 -22.38 -4.34 13.64
C TYR A 34 -22.12 -5.12 12.34
N ALA A 35 -21.36 -4.55 11.43
CA ALA A 35 -21.02 -5.21 10.17
C ALA A 35 -20.27 -6.53 10.42
N LEU A 36 -19.39 -6.59 11.42
CA LEU A 36 -18.66 -7.80 11.78
C LEU A 36 -19.59 -8.87 12.39
N LEU A 37 -20.57 -8.46 13.19
CA LEU A 37 -21.63 -9.37 13.69
C LEU A 37 -22.42 -10.00 12.54
N LYS A 38 -22.88 -9.19 11.59
CA LYS A 38 -23.62 -9.67 10.42
C LYS A 38 -22.75 -10.58 9.55
N ALA A 39 -21.49 -10.23 9.31
CA ALA A 39 -20.55 -11.08 8.58
C ALA A 39 -20.30 -12.42 9.31
N SER A 40 -20.18 -12.41 10.64
CA SER A 40 -20.01 -13.62 11.43
C SER A 40 -21.25 -14.55 11.36
N THR A 41 -22.45 -13.98 11.32
CA THR A 41 -23.68 -14.76 11.09
C THR A 41 -23.70 -15.33 9.67
N PHE A 42 -23.40 -14.55 8.66
CA PHE A 42 -23.33 -14.99 7.26
C PHE A 42 -22.24 -16.06 7.05
N SER A 43 -21.15 -16.02 7.80
CA SER A 43 -20.06 -17.00 7.68
C SER A 43 -20.53 -18.44 7.93
N LYS A 44 -21.58 -18.66 8.75
CA LYS A 44 -22.16 -20.00 9.01
C LYS A 44 -22.72 -20.66 7.76
N HIS A 45 -23.13 -19.88 6.75
CA HIS A 45 -23.62 -20.34 5.46
C HIS A 45 -22.53 -20.30 4.39
N TRP A 46 -21.67 -19.27 4.43
CA TRP A 46 -20.64 -19.04 3.43
C TRP A 46 -19.51 -20.08 3.49
N LEU A 47 -19.04 -20.44 4.67
CA LEU A 47 -17.94 -21.39 4.83
C LEU A 47 -18.28 -22.81 4.34
N PRO A 48 -19.45 -23.38 4.66
CA PRO A 48 -19.92 -24.65 4.09
C PRO A 48 -20.01 -24.60 2.55
N PHE A 49 -20.58 -23.53 2.02
CA PHE A 49 -20.69 -23.34 0.56
C PHE A 49 -19.30 -23.35 -0.10
N CYS A 50 -18.32 -22.62 0.49
CA CYS A 50 -16.96 -22.61 -0.03
C CYS A 50 -16.28 -23.98 -0.03
N ARG A 51 -16.47 -24.76 1.03
CA ARG A 51 -15.90 -26.11 1.14
C ARG A 51 -16.57 -27.08 0.18
N ARG A 52 -17.91 -27.10 0.14
CA ARG A 52 -18.69 -28.04 -0.67
C ARG A 52 -18.41 -27.88 -2.17
N PHE A 53 -18.25 -26.64 -2.64
CA PHE A 53 -18.12 -26.33 -4.06
C PHE A 53 -16.70 -25.86 -4.46
N ASN A 54 -15.73 -25.95 -3.54
CA ASN A 54 -14.36 -25.50 -3.74
C ASN A 54 -14.27 -24.10 -4.36
N VAL A 55 -15.02 -23.16 -3.76
CA VAL A 55 -15.17 -21.79 -4.26
C VAL A 55 -13.85 -21.02 -4.17
N GLU A 56 -13.51 -20.27 -5.22
CA GLU A 56 -12.41 -19.32 -5.26
C GLU A 56 -12.68 -18.14 -6.19
N PRO A 57 -12.29 -16.89 -5.78
CA PRO A 57 -11.80 -16.53 -4.45
C PRO A 57 -12.91 -16.61 -3.41
N ARG A 58 -12.54 -16.79 -2.14
CA ARG A 58 -13.50 -16.89 -1.03
C ARG A 58 -13.89 -15.52 -0.45
N SER A 59 -13.85 -14.49 -1.28
CA SER A 59 -14.41 -13.16 -1.03
C SER A 59 -15.77 -13.05 -1.70
N PRO A 60 -16.88 -12.93 -0.97
CA PRO A 60 -18.23 -13.00 -1.56
C PRO A 60 -18.45 -11.97 -2.66
N GLU A 61 -18.07 -10.72 -2.46
CA GLU A 61 -18.22 -9.64 -3.44
C GLU A 61 -17.55 -9.97 -4.78
N VAL A 62 -16.31 -10.45 -4.72
CA VAL A 62 -15.55 -10.79 -5.92
C VAL A 62 -16.06 -12.07 -6.57
N PHE A 63 -16.50 -13.02 -5.75
CA PHE A 63 -17.07 -14.27 -6.25
C PHE A 63 -18.37 -14.04 -7.00
N PHE A 64 -19.31 -13.27 -6.42
CA PHE A 64 -20.61 -12.99 -7.05
C PHE A 64 -20.52 -12.00 -8.24
N ALA A 65 -19.45 -11.21 -8.34
CA ALA A 65 -19.20 -10.34 -9.50
C ALA A 65 -18.72 -11.11 -10.75
N ARG A 66 -18.26 -12.35 -10.60
CA ARG A 66 -17.80 -13.17 -11.73
C ARG A 66 -18.97 -13.80 -12.49
N PRO A 67 -18.90 -13.85 -13.83
CA PRO A 67 -19.89 -14.57 -14.60
C PRO A 67 -19.88 -16.06 -14.24
N GLN A 68 -21.06 -16.63 -14.04
CA GLN A 68 -21.21 -18.05 -13.74
C GLN A 68 -21.19 -18.88 -15.03
N ASN A 69 -20.54 -20.04 -14.97
CA ASN A 69 -20.58 -21.00 -16.08
C ASN A 69 -21.96 -21.68 -16.13
N SER A 70 -22.58 -21.71 -17.30
CA SER A 70 -23.92 -22.27 -17.53
C SER A 70 -24.00 -23.80 -17.38
N SER A 71 -22.87 -24.51 -17.22
CA SER A 71 -22.78 -25.97 -17.15
C SER A 71 -22.72 -26.54 -15.72
N THR A 72 -23.12 -25.77 -14.70
CA THR A 72 -23.09 -26.21 -13.30
C THR A 72 -24.29 -27.08 -12.91
N SER A 73 -24.13 -27.97 -11.94
CA SER A 73 -25.18 -28.85 -11.44
C SER A 73 -26.37 -28.06 -10.88
N THR A 74 -27.58 -28.65 -10.95
CA THR A 74 -28.80 -28.04 -10.38
C THR A 74 -28.67 -27.78 -8.88
N GLU A 75 -27.93 -28.63 -8.16
CA GLU A 75 -27.61 -28.47 -6.74
C GLU A 75 -26.76 -27.20 -6.48
N TYR A 76 -25.70 -27.02 -7.26
CA TYR A 76 -24.87 -25.81 -7.18
C TYR A 76 -25.68 -24.54 -7.45
N GLN A 77 -26.53 -24.54 -8.48
CA GLN A 77 -27.34 -23.37 -8.83
C GLN A 77 -28.29 -22.96 -7.70
N LYS A 78 -28.98 -23.95 -7.09
CA LYS A 78 -29.86 -23.68 -5.93
C LYS A 78 -29.07 -23.13 -4.74
N ALA A 79 -27.92 -23.75 -4.39
CA ALA A 79 -27.07 -23.29 -3.31
C ALA A 79 -26.50 -21.88 -3.60
N TYR A 80 -26.04 -21.63 -4.83
CA TYR A 80 -25.54 -20.32 -5.26
C TYR A 80 -26.58 -19.22 -5.10
N LEU A 81 -27.83 -19.45 -5.58
CA LEU A 81 -28.88 -18.45 -5.47
C LEU A 81 -29.26 -18.17 -4.01
N HIS A 82 -29.30 -19.21 -3.17
CA HIS A 82 -29.58 -19.07 -1.75
C HIS A 82 -28.50 -18.22 -1.05
N ILE A 83 -27.22 -18.58 -1.22
CA ILE A 83 -26.10 -17.87 -0.59
C ILE A 83 -25.99 -16.44 -1.13
N LYS A 84 -26.22 -16.22 -2.43
CA LYS A 84 -26.25 -14.89 -3.02
C LYS A 84 -27.31 -14.01 -2.38
N LYS A 85 -28.52 -14.54 -2.17
CA LYS A 85 -29.60 -13.84 -1.49
C LYS A 85 -29.21 -13.43 -0.07
N LEU A 86 -28.65 -14.35 0.73
CA LEU A 86 -28.19 -14.06 2.08
C LEU A 86 -27.07 -13.00 2.10
N TYR A 87 -26.17 -13.04 1.11
CA TYR A 87 -25.12 -12.03 0.97
C TYR A 87 -25.70 -10.64 0.65
N GLU A 88 -26.65 -10.56 -0.26
CA GLU A 88 -27.31 -9.31 -0.64
C GLU A 88 -28.13 -8.72 0.52
N GLU A 89 -28.81 -9.56 1.31
CA GLU A 89 -29.51 -9.17 2.53
C GLU A 89 -28.53 -8.59 3.55
N MET A 90 -27.46 -9.31 3.89
CA MET A 90 -26.42 -8.82 4.80
C MET A 90 -25.82 -7.49 4.31
N LYS A 91 -25.49 -7.40 3.03
CA LYS A 91 -24.92 -6.19 2.43
C LYS A 91 -25.88 -5.01 2.53
N SER A 92 -27.14 -5.20 2.19
CA SER A 92 -28.18 -4.17 2.26
C SER A 92 -28.42 -3.67 3.69
N GLU A 93 -28.41 -4.55 4.69
CA GLU A 93 -28.55 -4.18 6.09
C GLU A 93 -27.38 -3.32 6.56
N ILE A 94 -26.13 -3.71 6.23
CA ILE A 94 -24.92 -2.96 6.58
C ILE A 94 -24.90 -1.59 5.88
N GLU A 95 -25.20 -1.53 4.59
CA GLU A 95 -25.22 -0.29 3.82
C GLU A 95 -26.34 0.66 4.30
N SER A 96 -27.51 0.12 4.62
CA SER A 96 -28.63 0.91 5.17
C SER A 96 -28.27 1.54 6.52
N ALA A 97 -27.61 0.79 7.40
CA ALA A 97 -27.13 1.30 8.68
C ALA A 97 -26.04 2.37 8.47
N ALA A 98 -25.12 2.14 7.54
CA ALA A 98 -24.04 3.09 7.22
C ALA A 98 -24.58 4.43 6.64
N VAL A 99 -25.60 4.38 5.78
CA VAL A 99 -26.24 5.58 5.22
C VAL A 99 -26.99 6.37 6.29
N LYS A 100 -27.66 5.69 7.24
CA LYS A 100 -28.35 6.34 8.36
C LYS A 100 -27.37 6.93 9.39
N GLY A 101 -26.15 6.40 9.46
CA GLY A 101 -25.14 6.80 10.43
C GLY A 101 -25.41 6.35 11.87
N GLU A 102 -26.53 5.65 12.10
CA GLU A 102 -26.97 5.20 13.43
C GLU A 102 -27.55 3.79 13.36
N LEU A 103 -27.39 3.05 14.45
CA LEU A 103 -28.00 1.73 14.59
C LEU A 103 -29.37 1.84 15.27
N PRO A 104 -30.39 1.09 14.81
CA PRO A 104 -31.66 1.00 15.49
C PRO A 104 -31.52 0.43 16.92
N GLU A 105 -32.33 0.90 17.87
CA GLU A 105 -32.28 0.44 19.27
C GLU A 105 -32.50 -1.08 19.42
N ASN A 106 -33.37 -1.67 18.61
CA ASN A 106 -33.59 -3.10 18.62
C ASN A 106 -32.33 -3.89 18.31
N VAL A 107 -31.48 -3.40 17.39
CA VAL A 107 -30.19 -4.02 17.03
C VAL A 107 -29.19 -3.92 18.19
N ARG A 108 -29.16 -2.78 18.89
CA ARG A 108 -28.30 -2.63 20.08
C ARG A 108 -28.67 -3.62 21.20
N ASN A 109 -29.93 -3.96 21.31
CA ASN A 109 -30.41 -4.91 22.30
C ASN A 109 -30.14 -6.38 21.94
N GLU A 110 -29.84 -6.70 20.66
CA GLU A 110 -29.57 -8.05 20.20
C GLU A 110 -28.21 -8.60 20.71
N HIS A 111 -27.23 -7.72 20.95
CA HIS A 111 -25.91 -8.17 21.37
C HIS A 111 -25.33 -7.29 22.48
N ARG A 112 -25.01 -7.92 23.62
CA ARG A 112 -24.46 -7.23 24.82
C ARG A 112 -23.19 -6.40 24.55
N GLY A 113 -22.41 -6.73 23.52
CA GLY A 113 -21.21 -6.00 23.14
C GLY A 113 -21.43 -4.52 22.82
N PHE A 114 -22.64 -4.12 22.39
CA PHE A 114 -22.97 -2.72 22.12
C PHE A 114 -22.97 -1.84 23.37
N SER A 115 -23.05 -2.41 24.58
CA SER A 115 -22.96 -1.65 25.85
C SER A 115 -21.59 -1.01 26.08
N GLU A 116 -20.57 -1.41 25.34
CA GLU A 116 -19.21 -0.84 25.40
C GLU A 116 -19.13 0.57 24.80
N TRP A 117 -20.06 0.95 23.91
CA TRP A 117 -20.07 2.27 23.30
C TRP A 117 -20.78 3.30 24.16
N ASN A 118 -20.02 4.30 24.61
CA ASN A 118 -20.58 5.44 25.32
C ASN A 118 -21.06 6.51 24.28
N PRO A 119 -22.25 7.11 24.44
CA PRO A 119 -22.74 8.17 23.55
C PRO A 119 -21.82 9.39 23.43
N LYS A 120 -20.92 9.59 24.41
CA LYS A 120 -19.92 10.67 24.40
C LYS A 120 -18.62 10.30 23.68
N SER A 121 -18.44 9.04 23.29
CA SER A 121 -17.23 8.59 22.61
C SER A 121 -17.13 9.17 21.21
N THR A 122 -15.91 9.54 20.81
CA THR A 122 -15.58 9.99 19.45
C THR A 122 -14.49 9.11 18.85
N LYS A 123 -14.26 9.22 17.55
CA LYS A 123 -13.16 8.48 16.87
C LYS A 123 -11.78 8.79 17.45
N GLN A 124 -11.62 9.89 18.15
CA GLN A 124 -10.35 10.35 18.73
C GLN A 124 -10.28 10.24 20.25
N ASP A 125 -11.41 9.95 20.91
CA ASP A 125 -11.52 9.82 22.36
C ASP A 125 -12.54 8.73 22.72
N HIS A 126 -12.04 7.53 22.99
CA HIS A 126 -12.85 6.38 23.42
C HIS A 126 -12.00 5.37 24.22
N GLN A 127 -12.65 4.56 25.03
CA GLN A 127 -12.04 3.47 25.76
C GLN A 127 -11.62 2.33 24.83
N SER A 128 -10.75 1.45 25.33
CA SER A 128 -10.45 0.20 24.64
C SER A 128 -11.68 -0.71 24.62
N ILE A 129 -11.99 -1.27 23.46
CA ILE A 129 -13.08 -2.24 23.27
C ILE A 129 -12.47 -3.50 22.67
N VAL A 130 -12.67 -4.62 23.34
CA VAL A 130 -12.29 -5.94 22.82
C VAL A 130 -13.49 -6.88 23.01
N GLN A 131 -13.95 -7.48 21.91
CA GLN A 131 -15.10 -8.38 21.91
C GLN A 131 -14.81 -9.63 21.10
N ILE A 132 -14.83 -10.79 21.75
CA ILE A 132 -14.84 -12.09 21.06
C ILE A 132 -16.26 -12.33 20.55
N ILE A 133 -16.46 -12.27 19.23
CA ILE A 133 -17.76 -12.45 18.58
C ILE A 133 -18.06 -13.93 18.33
N VAL A 134 -17.06 -14.67 17.85
CA VAL A 134 -17.10 -16.11 17.69
C VAL A 134 -15.96 -16.70 18.49
N ASP A 135 -16.26 -17.60 19.41
CA ASP A 135 -15.25 -18.32 20.18
C ASP A 135 -15.02 -19.71 19.57
N GLY A 136 -13.97 -19.85 18.78
CA GLY A 136 -13.58 -21.14 18.18
C GLY A 136 -13.08 -22.19 19.17
N ARG A 137 -13.06 -21.90 20.48
CA ARG A 137 -12.82 -22.87 21.56
C ARG A 137 -14.10 -23.57 21.99
N ASP A 138 -15.26 -22.92 21.75
CA ASP A 138 -16.56 -23.50 22.04
C ASP A 138 -16.96 -24.49 20.94
N ARG A 139 -17.14 -25.75 21.32
CA ARG A 139 -17.56 -26.81 20.40
C ARG A 139 -18.96 -26.59 19.80
N ASN A 140 -19.77 -25.70 20.38
CA ASN A 140 -21.07 -25.33 19.85
C ASN A 140 -20.99 -24.19 18.80
N SER A 141 -19.82 -23.55 18.66
CA SER A 141 -19.57 -22.55 17.61
C SER A 141 -19.33 -23.26 16.27
N VAL A 142 -20.39 -23.74 15.66
CA VAL A 142 -20.35 -24.51 14.41
C VAL A 142 -21.14 -23.82 13.30
N ASP A 143 -20.79 -24.15 12.07
CA ASP A 143 -21.52 -23.78 10.88
C ASP A 143 -22.68 -24.75 10.60
N GLU A 144 -23.41 -24.56 9.49
CA GLU A 144 -24.58 -25.40 9.12
C GLU A 144 -24.22 -26.87 8.85
N ASP A 145 -22.99 -27.16 8.44
CA ASP A 145 -22.51 -28.53 8.24
C ASP A 145 -21.96 -29.16 9.54
N GLY A 146 -21.99 -28.43 10.66
CA GLY A 146 -21.48 -28.88 11.96
C GLY A 146 -19.95 -28.78 12.13
N PHE A 147 -19.25 -28.06 11.25
CA PHE A 147 -17.82 -27.80 11.40
C PHE A 147 -17.56 -26.59 12.29
N GLU A 148 -16.50 -26.66 13.08
CA GLU A 148 -16.07 -25.56 13.94
C GLU A 148 -15.84 -24.27 13.13
N LEU A 149 -16.19 -23.12 13.73
CA LEU A 149 -15.89 -21.80 13.20
C LEU A 149 -14.57 -21.27 13.78
N PRO A 150 -13.82 -20.46 13.03
CA PRO A 150 -12.65 -19.77 13.55
C PRO A 150 -13.05 -18.71 14.58
N THR A 151 -12.15 -18.43 15.54
CA THR A 151 -12.34 -17.32 16.48
C THR A 151 -12.34 -16.00 15.73
N VAL A 152 -13.34 -15.13 16.01
CA VAL A 152 -13.45 -13.80 15.45
C VAL A 152 -13.49 -12.78 16.58
N VAL A 153 -12.58 -11.79 16.51
CA VAL A 153 -12.42 -10.76 17.55
C VAL A 153 -12.48 -9.38 16.91
N TYR A 154 -13.31 -8.52 17.50
CA TYR A 154 -13.30 -7.08 17.26
C TYR A 154 -12.40 -6.40 18.28
N MET A 155 -11.56 -5.46 17.83
CA MET A 155 -10.72 -4.66 18.71
C MET A 155 -10.73 -3.19 18.27
N ALA A 156 -11.07 -2.29 19.19
CA ALA A 156 -10.74 -0.88 19.12
C ALA A 156 -9.81 -0.55 20.29
N ARG A 157 -8.57 -0.15 20.01
CA ARG A 157 -7.65 0.26 21.09
C ARG A 157 -8.09 1.61 21.65
N GLU A 158 -7.73 1.88 22.90
CA GLU A 158 -8.02 3.19 23.52
C GLU A 158 -7.44 4.34 22.70
N LYS A 159 -8.22 5.43 22.58
CA LYS A 159 -7.82 6.69 21.98
C LYS A 159 -7.97 7.84 22.96
N ARG A 160 -6.97 8.72 22.99
CA ARG A 160 -6.97 9.96 23.79
C ARG A 160 -6.40 11.10 22.96
N PRO A 161 -7.00 12.31 22.96
CA PRO A 161 -6.60 13.42 22.08
C PRO A 161 -5.14 13.85 22.20
N ASN A 162 -4.55 13.75 23.39
CA ASN A 162 -3.19 14.23 23.67
C ASN A 162 -2.15 13.10 23.75
N HIS A 163 -2.50 11.88 23.32
CA HIS A 163 -1.59 10.74 23.35
C HIS A 163 -1.07 10.40 21.95
N PRO A 164 0.25 10.11 21.78
CA PRO A 164 0.78 9.69 20.49
C PRO A 164 0.36 8.24 20.18
N HIS A 165 -0.54 8.07 19.23
CA HIS A 165 -1.10 6.76 18.89
C HIS A 165 -0.31 5.98 17.82
N HIS A 166 0.70 6.56 17.19
CA HIS A 166 1.59 5.92 16.21
C HIS A 166 0.88 5.24 15.04
N PHE A 167 -0.27 5.74 14.62
CA PHE A 167 -1.05 5.30 13.44
C PHE A 167 -1.18 3.77 13.35
N LYS A 168 -0.90 3.20 12.16
CA LYS A 168 -1.00 1.75 11.90
C LYS A 168 -0.07 0.93 12.81
N ALA A 169 1.17 1.38 13.03
CA ALA A 169 2.11 0.66 13.88
C ALA A 169 1.57 0.45 15.30
N GLY A 170 0.99 1.50 15.91
CA GLY A 170 0.40 1.37 17.25
C GLY A 170 -0.83 0.46 17.27
N ALA A 171 -1.68 0.49 16.23
CA ALA A 171 -2.83 -0.40 16.11
C ALA A 171 -2.39 -1.88 16.00
N VAL A 172 -1.40 -2.17 15.16
CA VAL A 172 -0.85 -3.52 14.99
C VAL A 172 -0.15 -3.99 16.26
N ASN A 173 0.60 -3.12 16.96
CA ASN A 173 1.24 -3.48 18.22
C ASN A 173 0.21 -3.82 19.31
N ALA A 174 -0.90 -3.08 19.38
CA ALA A 174 -2.01 -3.44 20.28
C ALA A 174 -2.63 -4.79 19.91
N LEU A 175 -2.82 -5.08 18.60
CA LEU A 175 -3.29 -6.39 18.14
C LEU A 175 -2.34 -7.53 18.50
N ILE A 176 -1.03 -7.33 18.37
CA ILE A 176 -0.03 -8.35 18.76
C ILE A 176 -0.18 -8.69 20.23
N ARG A 177 -0.36 -7.70 21.11
CA ARG A 177 -0.57 -7.90 22.55
C ARG A 177 -1.89 -8.61 22.84
N VAL A 178 -3.00 -8.10 22.32
CA VAL A 178 -4.33 -8.70 22.50
C VAL A 178 -4.37 -10.13 21.98
N SER A 179 -3.79 -10.39 20.81
CA SER A 179 -3.75 -11.74 20.24
C SER A 179 -2.84 -12.70 21.06
N SER A 180 -1.87 -12.20 21.81
CA SER A 180 -1.07 -13.04 22.71
C SER A 180 -1.87 -13.51 23.93
N GLU A 181 -2.84 -12.72 24.39
CA GLU A 181 -3.71 -13.07 25.50
C GLU A 181 -4.81 -14.06 25.07
N ILE A 182 -5.46 -13.82 23.94
CA ILE A 182 -6.62 -14.61 23.50
C ILE A 182 -6.20 -15.95 22.88
N SER A 183 -5.26 -15.94 21.93
CA SER A 183 -4.91 -17.15 21.15
C SER A 183 -3.45 -17.57 21.25
N ASN A 184 -2.56 -16.62 21.44
CA ASN A 184 -1.10 -16.80 21.44
C ASN A 184 -0.59 -17.67 20.28
N ALA A 185 -1.17 -17.49 19.10
CA ALA A 185 -0.77 -18.23 17.91
C ALA A 185 0.70 -17.92 17.54
N PRO A 186 1.51 -18.92 17.13
CA PRO A 186 2.92 -18.74 16.84
C PRO A 186 3.17 -17.92 15.56
N PHE A 187 2.18 -17.81 14.68
CA PHE A 187 2.26 -17.06 13.45
C PHE A 187 1.17 -16.00 13.37
N ILE A 188 1.50 -14.85 12.80
CA ILE A 188 0.61 -13.69 12.65
C ILE A 188 0.60 -13.27 11.18
N LEU A 189 -0.55 -13.40 10.51
CA LEU A 189 -0.77 -12.84 9.18
C LEU A 189 -1.25 -11.39 9.32
N ASN A 190 -0.49 -10.46 8.78
CA ASN A 190 -0.91 -9.07 8.66
C ASN A 190 -1.54 -8.83 7.28
N LEU A 191 -2.79 -8.37 7.28
CA LEU A 191 -3.56 -8.11 6.07
C LEU A 191 -4.30 -6.79 6.21
N ASP A 192 -4.18 -5.91 5.21
CA ASP A 192 -4.95 -4.66 5.16
C ASP A 192 -6.42 -4.95 4.86
N CYS A 193 -7.32 -4.16 5.42
CA CYS A 193 -8.77 -4.36 5.33
C CYS A 193 -9.36 -4.12 3.92
N ASP A 194 -8.55 -3.65 2.98
CA ASP A 194 -8.88 -3.48 1.56
C ASP A 194 -8.28 -4.59 0.66
N MET A 195 -7.74 -5.64 1.28
CA MET A 195 -7.19 -6.81 0.59
C MET A 195 -7.96 -8.07 0.99
N TYR A 196 -8.23 -8.95 0.04
CA TYR A 196 -8.87 -10.24 0.32
C TYR A 196 -7.95 -11.40 -0.04
N SER A 197 -8.17 -12.55 0.61
CA SER A 197 -7.51 -13.80 0.26
C SER A 197 -8.03 -14.33 -1.07
N ASN A 198 -7.13 -14.51 -2.03
CA ASN A 198 -7.46 -15.00 -3.38
C ASN A 198 -7.15 -16.50 -3.56
N ASN A 199 -6.35 -17.07 -2.66
CA ASN A 199 -6.00 -18.50 -2.65
C ASN A 199 -6.31 -19.09 -1.27
N ALA A 200 -7.21 -20.06 -1.22
CA ALA A 200 -7.63 -20.69 0.03
C ALA A 200 -6.52 -21.51 0.70
N ASP A 201 -5.51 -21.95 -0.04
CA ASP A 201 -4.41 -22.79 0.45
C ASP A 201 -3.19 -21.98 0.92
N THR A 202 -3.26 -20.65 0.86
CA THR A 202 -2.16 -19.74 1.19
C THR A 202 -1.50 -20.05 2.54
N ILE A 203 -2.30 -20.36 3.58
CA ILE A 203 -1.74 -20.66 4.93
C ILE A 203 -0.92 -21.96 4.91
N GLN A 204 -1.39 -22.97 4.19
CA GLN A 204 -0.67 -24.25 4.07
C GLN A 204 0.64 -24.07 3.30
N GLU A 205 0.60 -23.35 2.16
CA GLU A 205 1.77 -23.07 1.34
C GLU A 205 2.84 -22.32 2.13
N ILE A 206 2.46 -21.29 2.86
CA ILE A 206 3.40 -20.43 3.59
C ILE A 206 4.00 -21.13 4.81
N LEU A 207 3.24 -22.02 5.47
CA LEU A 207 3.73 -22.79 6.60
C LEU A 207 4.85 -23.77 6.20
N CYS A 208 4.90 -24.23 4.94
CA CYS A 208 6.00 -25.06 4.45
C CYS A 208 7.37 -24.39 4.66
N PHE A 209 7.46 -23.07 4.53
CA PHE A 209 8.72 -22.37 4.77
C PHE A 209 9.13 -22.39 6.23
N PHE A 210 8.18 -22.24 7.17
CA PHE A 210 8.46 -22.20 8.59
C PHE A 210 8.68 -23.58 9.20
N LEU A 211 8.14 -24.63 8.57
CA LEU A 211 8.24 -26.02 9.02
C LEU A 211 9.39 -26.77 8.38
N ASP A 212 10.18 -26.12 7.50
CA ASP A 212 11.41 -26.71 6.99
C ASP A 212 12.38 -27.00 8.14
N GLU A 213 12.82 -28.25 8.25
CA GLU A 213 13.63 -28.74 9.38
C GLU A 213 15.00 -28.07 9.47
N THR A 214 15.53 -27.61 8.33
CA THR A 214 16.89 -27.06 8.25
C THR A 214 16.97 -25.56 8.36
N LYS A 215 16.03 -24.84 7.74
CA LYS A 215 16.04 -23.37 7.59
C LYS A 215 14.82 -22.69 8.20
N GLY A 216 13.75 -23.43 8.44
CA GLY A 216 12.48 -22.85 8.90
C GLY A 216 12.58 -22.10 10.22
N GLN A 217 13.50 -22.53 11.10
CA GLN A 217 13.71 -21.89 12.40
C GLN A 217 14.27 -20.46 12.29
N ASP A 218 15.05 -20.18 11.25
CA ASP A 218 15.68 -18.88 11.03
C ASP A 218 14.71 -17.83 10.43
N ILE A 219 13.54 -18.28 9.92
CA ILE A 219 12.62 -17.43 9.18
C ILE A 219 11.75 -16.62 10.14
N ALA A 220 11.87 -15.29 10.06
CA ALA A 220 11.04 -14.34 10.78
C ALA A 220 9.69 -14.15 10.11
N TYR A 221 9.70 -13.95 8.81
CA TYR A 221 8.48 -13.72 8.03
C TYR A 221 8.61 -14.13 6.57
N VAL A 222 7.45 -14.36 5.96
CA VAL A 222 7.29 -14.58 4.52
C VAL A 222 6.39 -13.48 3.97
N GLN A 223 6.90 -12.69 3.02
CA GLN A 223 6.22 -11.58 2.37
C GLN A 223 5.72 -11.98 0.99
N PHE A 224 4.45 -11.72 0.71
CA PHE A 224 3.88 -11.81 -0.63
C PHE A 224 3.92 -10.47 -1.38
N PRO A 225 3.91 -10.47 -2.71
CA PRO A 225 3.74 -9.24 -3.49
C PRO A 225 2.36 -8.62 -3.23
N GLN A 226 2.30 -7.30 -3.28
CA GLN A 226 1.03 -6.61 -3.39
C GLN A 226 0.50 -6.78 -4.82
N SER A 227 -0.69 -7.34 -4.94
CA SER A 227 -1.38 -7.54 -6.22
C SER A 227 -2.78 -6.91 -6.14
N PHE A 228 -3.29 -6.45 -7.29
CA PHE A 228 -4.55 -5.72 -7.33
C PHE A 228 -5.47 -6.29 -8.43
N SER A 229 -6.77 -6.33 -8.14
CA SER A 229 -7.78 -6.94 -9.03
C SER A 229 -8.29 -5.99 -10.11
N ASN A 230 -8.14 -4.68 -9.91
CA ASN A 230 -8.70 -3.64 -10.78
C ASN A 230 -7.67 -3.02 -11.76
N ILE A 231 -6.52 -3.64 -11.95
CA ILE A 231 -5.51 -3.15 -12.90
C ILE A 231 -5.94 -3.44 -14.33
N THR A 232 -5.90 -2.41 -15.19
CA THR A 232 -6.11 -2.55 -16.63
C THR A 232 -4.87 -3.07 -17.33
N LYS A 233 -5.03 -3.65 -18.54
CA LYS A 233 -3.91 -4.18 -19.35
C LYS A 233 -2.78 -3.17 -19.57
N ASN A 234 -3.10 -1.88 -19.65
CA ASN A 234 -2.12 -0.82 -19.92
C ASN A 234 -1.58 -0.14 -18.65
N ASP A 235 -2.12 -0.46 -17.49
CA ASP A 235 -1.64 -0.01 -16.17
C ASP A 235 -1.21 1.47 -16.15
N GLN A 236 -2.17 2.38 -16.18
CA GLN A 236 -1.93 3.83 -16.33
C GLN A 236 -1.12 4.45 -15.20
N TYR A 237 -1.28 3.93 -13.97
CA TYR A 237 -0.64 4.48 -12.78
C TYR A 237 0.54 3.63 -12.27
N GLY A 238 0.98 2.61 -13.04
CA GLY A 238 2.11 1.76 -12.68
C GLY A 238 1.87 0.88 -11.45
N ASN A 239 0.60 0.56 -11.17
CA ASN A 239 0.18 -0.20 -9.99
C ASN A 239 0.45 -1.71 -10.08
N SER A 240 0.78 -2.24 -11.26
CA SER A 240 1.13 -3.66 -11.41
C SER A 240 2.39 -4.05 -10.66
N TYR A 241 3.26 -3.08 -10.38
CA TYR A 241 4.57 -3.29 -9.73
C TYR A 241 5.36 -4.49 -10.29
N LEU A 242 5.17 -4.81 -11.57
CA LEU A 242 5.57 -6.08 -12.18
C LEU A 242 7.07 -6.36 -12.03
N VAL A 243 7.91 -5.40 -12.45
CA VAL A 243 9.37 -5.50 -12.29
C VAL A 243 9.77 -5.50 -10.81
N ASN A 244 9.04 -4.74 -9.99
CA ASN A 244 9.28 -4.70 -8.55
C ASN A 244 9.05 -6.09 -7.93
N ALA A 245 7.94 -6.74 -8.28
CA ALA A 245 7.53 -8.04 -7.76
C ALA A 245 8.36 -9.19 -8.35
N LYS A 246 8.62 -9.21 -9.68
CA LYS A 246 9.33 -10.33 -10.32
C LYS A 246 10.86 -10.24 -10.19
N VAL A 247 11.43 -9.02 -10.09
CA VAL A 247 12.88 -8.81 -10.16
C VAL A 247 13.44 -8.21 -8.89
N LYS A 248 12.97 -7.02 -8.47
CA LYS A 248 13.64 -6.25 -7.42
C LYS A 248 13.48 -6.87 -6.03
N LEU A 249 12.27 -7.18 -5.62
CA LEU A 249 12.01 -7.80 -4.30
C LEU A 249 12.59 -9.21 -4.22
N ALA A 250 12.50 -9.98 -5.31
CA ALA A 250 13.13 -11.28 -5.42
C ALA A 250 14.67 -11.17 -5.35
N GLY A 251 15.25 -10.14 -5.99
CA GLY A 251 16.69 -9.87 -5.94
C GLY A 251 17.19 -9.55 -4.52
N ILE A 252 16.46 -8.72 -3.77
CA ILE A 252 16.80 -8.43 -2.36
C ILE A 252 16.71 -9.72 -1.53
N CYS A 253 15.67 -10.52 -1.73
CA CYS A 253 15.50 -11.80 -1.05
C CYS A 253 16.66 -12.77 -1.34
N GLY A 254 17.20 -12.77 -2.55
CA GLY A 254 18.37 -13.54 -2.93
C GLY A 254 19.63 -13.25 -2.10
N TYR A 255 19.72 -12.05 -1.48
CA TYR A 255 20.75 -11.69 -0.53
C TYR A 255 20.41 -12.00 0.93
N GLY A 256 19.28 -12.69 1.20
CA GLY A 256 18.93 -13.24 2.50
C GLY A 256 17.93 -12.44 3.32
N ALA A 257 17.33 -11.38 2.77
CA ALA A 257 16.27 -10.62 3.44
C ALA A 257 15.22 -10.14 2.43
N ALA A 258 13.94 -10.30 2.76
CA ALA A 258 12.83 -9.70 2.01
C ALA A 258 12.49 -8.31 2.58
N LEU A 259 11.98 -7.41 1.74
CA LEU A 259 11.41 -6.14 2.20
C LEU A 259 10.03 -6.41 2.81
N PHE A 260 9.79 -5.96 4.04
CA PHE A 260 8.46 -6.00 4.64
C PHE A 260 7.63 -4.84 4.08
N CYS A 261 6.47 -5.16 3.50
CA CYS A 261 5.62 -4.21 2.77
C CYS A 261 4.28 -3.89 3.49
N GLY A 262 4.16 -4.23 4.77
CA GLY A 262 3.06 -3.83 5.63
C GLY A 262 1.75 -4.61 5.47
N THR A 263 1.61 -5.46 4.45
CA THR A 263 0.43 -6.30 4.21
C THR A 263 0.79 -7.57 3.45
N GLY A 264 -0.05 -8.60 3.53
CA GLY A 264 0.24 -9.90 2.89
C GLY A 264 1.53 -10.52 3.41
N CYS A 265 1.76 -10.47 4.71
CA CYS A 265 2.97 -10.95 5.35
C CYS A 265 2.63 -11.84 6.56
N LEU A 266 3.15 -13.06 6.58
CA LEU A 266 3.04 -13.95 7.74
C LEU A 266 4.32 -13.87 8.57
N HIS A 267 4.20 -13.42 9.81
CA HIS A 267 5.29 -13.29 10.77
C HIS A 267 5.32 -14.44 11.76
N ARG A 268 6.51 -14.89 12.12
CA ARG A 268 6.74 -15.63 13.36
C ARG A 268 6.60 -14.65 14.53
N ARG A 269 5.75 -14.95 15.52
CA ARG A 269 5.47 -14.06 16.66
C ARG A 269 6.74 -13.64 17.39
N GLU A 270 7.67 -14.58 17.59
CA GLU A 270 8.92 -14.33 18.31
C GLU A 270 9.82 -13.32 17.63
N SER A 271 9.80 -13.20 16.31
CA SER A 271 10.57 -12.19 15.60
C SER A 271 10.11 -10.75 15.91
N LEU A 272 8.84 -10.60 16.35
CA LEU A 272 8.26 -9.33 16.77
C LEU A 272 8.46 -9.03 18.27
N SER A 273 8.97 -10.00 19.05
CA SER A 273 9.23 -9.82 20.48
C SER A 273 10.52 -9.06 20.81
N GLY A 274 11.30 -8.67 19.81
CA GLY A 274 12.61 -8.04 20.01
C GLY A 274 13.78 -9.02 20.12
N SER A 275 13.54 -10.32 20.04
CA SER A 275 14.55 -11.36 20.21
C SER A 275 15.52 -11.40 19.02
N HIS A 276 16.81 -11.67 19.32
CA HIS A 276 17.79 -12.03 18.30
C HIS A 276 17.68 -13.51 17.94
N LEU A 277 17.95 -13.84 16.68
CA LEU A 277 17.91 -15.24 16.21
C LEU A 277 18.84 -16.15 17.04
N LYS A 278 20.04 -15.69 17.39
CA LYS A 278 21.01 -16.45 18.20
C LYS A 278 20.50 -16.87 19.57
N ASP A 279 19.54 -16.12 20.12
CA ASP A 279 18.94 -16.36 21.44
C ASP A 279 17.64 -17.18 21.33
N TYR A 280 17.18 -17.45 20.10
CA TYR A 280 15.96 -18.17 19.82
C TYR A 280 16.24 -19.67 19.64
N LYS A 281 15.51 -20.49 20.38
CA LYS A 281 15.49 -21.96 20.22
C LYS A 281 14.05 -22.40 20.11
N VAL A 282 13.72 -23.03 18.98
CA VAL A 282 12.40 -23.65 18.83
C VAL A 282 12.28 -24.81 19.78
N ASN A 283 11.30 -24.79 20.64
CA ASN A 283 10.90 -25.93 21.43
C ASN A 283 9.53 -26.43 20.95
N TRP A 284 9.54 -27.38 20.04
CA TRP A 284 8.33 -27.96 19.44
C TRP A 284 7.48 -28.75 20.48
N GLU A 285 8.09 -29.15 21.58
CA GLU A 285 7.39 -29.87 22.67
C GLU A 285 6.59 -28.91 23.56
N LYS A 286 6.95 -27.62 23.56
CA LYS A 286 6.29 -26.63 24.38
C LYS A 286 4.98 -26.19 23.69
N LYS A 287 3.90 -26.94 23.99
CA LYS A 287 2.56 -26.49 23.59
C LYS A 287 2.33 -25.09 24.16
N PRO A 288 1.91 -24.12 23.35
CA PRO A 288 1.53 -22.79 23.85
C PRO A 288 0.47 -23.03 24.93
N LYS A 289 0.67 -22.44 26.12
CA LYS A 289 -0.34 -22.48 27.18
C LYS A 289 -1.54 -21.69 26.65
N ARG A 290 -2.48 -22.38 26.03
CA ARG A 290 -3.81 -21.82 25.78
C ARG A 290 -4.49 -21.74 27.17
N ASN A 291 -4.95 -20.55 27.53
CA ASN A 291 -5.81 -20.35 28.70
C ASN A 291 -7.23 -20.87 28.38
N ASN A 292 -7.36 -22.18 28.17
CA ASN A 292 -8.63 -22.84 27.84
C ASN A 292 -9.69 -22.74 28.95
N ASN A 293 -9.31 -22.32 30.14
CA ASN A 293 -10.18 -22.30 31.32
C ASN A 293 -10.79 -20.91 31.61
N ARG A 294 -10.39 -19.86 30.86
CA ARG A 294 -10.96 -18.53 31.07
C ARG A 294 -12.24 -18.34 30.26
N THR A 295 -13.20 -17.66 30.87
CA THR A 295 -14.44 -17.23 30.19
C THR A 295 -14.17 -16.17 29.15
N ILE A 296 -15.12 -15.95 28.22
CA ILE A 296 -15.04 -14.88 27.21
C ILE A 296 -14.89 -13.52 27.88
N ASP A 297 -15.64 -13.27 28.96
CA ASP A 297 -15.63 -11.99 29.67
C ASP A 297 -14.28 -11.71 30.32
N GLU A 298 -13.69 -12.73 30.99
CA GLU A 298 -12.34 -12.61 31.56
C GLU A 298 -11.27 -12.31 30.50
N LEU A 299 -11.38 -12.93 29.32
CA LEU A 299 -10.45 -12.66 28.20
C LEU A 299 -10.65 -11.29 27.59
N ASN A 300 -11.90 -10.85 27.44
CA ASN A 300 -12.20 -9.52 26.94
C ASN A 300 -11.64 -8.46 27.87
N GLU A 301 -11.86 -8.56 29.19
CA GLU A 301 -11.35 -7.60 30.17
C GLU A 301 -9.82 -7.60 30.26
N ALA A 302 -9.18 -8.76 30.31
CA ALA A 302 -7.72 -8.86 30.29
C ALA A 302 -7.13 -8.25 29.01
N SER A 303 -7.80 -8.45 27.87
CA SER A 303 -7.37 -7.92 26.57
C SER A 303 -7.56 -6.41 26.45
N LYS A 304 -8.62 -5.84 27.07
CA LYS A 304 -8.83 -4.39 27.11
C LYS A 304 -7.67 -3.67 27.79
N ALA A 305 -7.14 -4.22 28.90
CA ALA A 305 -5.98 -3.67 29.58
C ALA A 305 -4.73 -3.59 28.66
N LEU A 306 -4.56 -4.59 27.77
CA LEU A 306 -3.46 -4.61 26.79
C LEU A 306 -3.64 -3.65 25.62
N ALA A 307 -4.85 -3.14 25.42
CA ALA A 307 -5.22 -2.21 24.36
C ALA A 307 -5.31 -0.75 24.86
N THR A 308 -4.97 -0.47 26.12
CA THR A 308 -4.92 0.91 26.66
C THR A 308 -3.73 1.67 26.09
N CYS A 309 -3.84 2.98 25.96
CA CYS A 309 -2.77 3.83 25.43
C CYS A 309 -1.59 3.97 26.40
N THR A 310 -1.81 3.81 27.69
CA THR A 310 -0.76 3.88 28.74
C THR A 310 0.02 2.58 28.91
N TYR A 311 -0.44 1.45 28.35
CA TYR A 311 0.22 0.15 28.50
C TYR A 311 1.70 0.17 28.04
N GLU A 312 2.01 0.97 27.03
CA GLU A 312 3.35 1.01 26.41
C GLU A 312 4.34 1.90 27.17
N GLU A 313 3.87 2.66 28.17
CA GLU A 313 4.72 3.56 28.93
C GLU A 313 5.81 2.79 29.70
N GLY A 314 7.06 3.22 29.52
CA GLY A 314 8.22 2.55 30.12
C GLY A 314 8.59 1.18 29.49
N THR A 315 7.95 0.76 28.41
CA THR A 315 8.22 -0.50 27.72
C THR A 315 9.12 -0.31 26.48
N LEU A 316 9.47 -1.45 25.84
CA LEU A 316 10.22 -1.48 24.59
C LEU A 316 9.32 -1.52 23.34
N TRP A 317 8.01 -1.43 23.49
CA TRP A 317 7.09 -1.41 22.36
C TRP A 317 7.36 -0.21 21.43
N GLY A 318 7.35 -0.47 20.12
CA GLY A 318 7.64 0.54 19.09
C GLY A 318 9.11 0.93 18.96
N LYS A 319 10.00 0.41 19.82
CA LYS A 319 11.44 0.60 19.79
C LYS A 319 12.17 -0.68 19.40
N GLU A 320 12.02 -1.72 20.20
CA GLU A 320 12.61 -3.04 19.99
C GLU A 320 11.58 -4.13 19.81
N MET A 321 10.40 -3.98 20.40
CA MET A 321 9.27 -4.90 20.30
C MET A 321 8.20 -4.37 19.35
N GLY A 322 7.58 -5.28 18.60
CA GLY A 322 6.55 -4.94 17.62
C GLY A 322 7.07 -4.14 16.42
N LEU A 323 6.18 -3.37 15.81
CA LEU A 323 6.50 -2.46 14.71
C LEU A 323 7.13 -1.18 15.25
N VAL A 324 8.11 -0.66 14.53
CA VAL A 324 8.86 0.56 14.89
C VAL A 324 7.97 1.80 14.81
N TYR A 325 8.06 2.70 15.81
CA TYR A 325 7.32 3.96 15.88
C TYR A 325 8.09 5.14 15.31
N GLY A 326 7.35 6.21 15.04
CA GLY A 326 7.91 7.52 14.66
C GLY A 326 8.30 7.66 13.18
N ILE A 327 8.03 6.67 12.35
CA ILE A 327 8.32 6.66 10.91
C ILE A 327 7.04 6.29 10.15
N PRO A 328 6.66 7.02 9.08
CA PRO A 328 5.43 6.74 8.32
C PRO A 328 5.43 5.41 7.54
N VAL A 329 6.58 4.77 7.36
CA VAL A 329 6.76 3.45 6.74
C VAL A 329 7.35 2.50 7.77
N GLU A 330 6.59 2.25 8.81
CA GLU A 330 6.92 1.41 9.95
C GLU A 330 7.30 -0.02 9.55
N ASP A 331 6.70 -0.52 8.47
CA ASP A 331 6.93 -1.84 7.89
C ASP A 331 8.37 -2.00 7.41
N VAL A 332 8.83 -1.10 6.55
CA VAL A 332 10.20 -1.13 6.00
C VAL A 332 11.24 -1.05 7.11
N ALA A 333 11.06 -0.14 8.09
CA ALA A 333 11.96 0.00 9.22
C ALA A 333 11.95 -1.26 10.10
N THR A 334 10.78 -1.84 10.37
CA THR A 334 10.65 -3.08 11.16
C THR A 334 11.32 -4.26 10.47
N GLY A 335 11.12 -4.44 9.16
CA GLY A 335 11.77 -5.50 8.38
C GLY A 335 13.29 -5.40 8.42
N LEU A 336 13.84 -4.19 8.32
CA LEU A 336 15.27 -3.94 8.44
C LEU A 336 15.79 -4.30 9.84
N VAL A 337 15.09 -3.88 10.90
CA VAL A 337 15.47 -4.18 12.30
C VAL A 337 15.48 -5.69 12.55
N ILE A 338 14.45 -6.41 12.10
CA ILE A 338 14.36 -7.88 12.20
C ILE A 338 15.56 -8.54 11.51
N SER A 339 15.87 -8.11 10.28
CA SER A 339 17.02 -8.64 9.53
C SER A 339 18.35 -8.36 10.24
N CYS A 340 18.52 -7.17 10.83
CA CYS A 340 19.73 -6.81 11.60
C CYS A 340 19.87 -7.59 12.91
N ARG A 341 18.82 -8.25 13.39
CA ARG A 341 18.86 -9.18 14.53
C ARG A 341 19.23 -10.62 14.14
N GLY A 342 19.61 -10.81 12.88
CA GLY A 342 20.07 -12.09 12.32
C GLY A 342 18.95 -12.96 11.74
N TRP A 343 17.69 -12.56 11.87
CA TRP A 343 16.57 -13.27 11.28
C TRP A 343 16.61 -13.21 9.76
N LYS A 344 16.21 -14.30 9.11
CA LYS A 344 16.00 -14.36 7.66
C LYS A 344 14.54 -14.09 7.33
N SER A 345 14.29 -13.63 6.12
CA SER A 345 12.95 -13.46 5.60
C SER A 345 12.88 -13.89 4.15
N ILE A 346 11.70 -14.32 3.71
CA ILE A 346 11.45 -14.85 2.38
C ILE A 346 10.47 -13.95 1.65
N TYR A 347 10.75 -13.70 0.38
CA TYR A 347 9.80 -13.15 -0.56
C TYR A 347 9.22 -14.29 -1.40
N TYR A 348 7.92 -14.53 -1.30
CA TYR A 348 7.23 -15.59 -2.02
C TYR A 348 6.23 -15.01 -3.01
N ASN A 349 6.46 -15.23 -4.29
CA ASN A 349 5.63 -14.72 -5.38
C ASN A 349 5.05 -15.90 -6.19
N PRO A 350 4.00 -16.58 -5.69
CA PRO A 350 3.37 -17.70 -6.37
C PRO A 350 2.68 -17.24 -7.67
N GLU A 351 2.48 -18.18 -8.60
CA GLU A 351 1.74 -17.95 -9.84
C GLU A 351 0.30 -17.50 -9.54
N LYS A 352 -0.41 -18.27 -8.72
CA LYS A 352 -1.71 -17.91 -8.18
C LYS A 352 -1.52 -16.93 -7.02
N LYS A 353 -1.86 -15.66 -7.22
CA LYS A 353 -1.67 -14.62 -6.20
C LYS A 353 -2.43 -14.94 -4.92
N ALA A 354 -1.74 -14.83 -3.79
CA ALA A 354 -2.31 -15.15 -2.48
C ALA A 354 -3.34 -14.10 -2.03
N PHE A 355 -3.03 -12.83 -2.26
CA PHE A 355 -3.87 -11.69 -1.84
C PHE A 355 -4.10 -10.74 -3.00
N MET A 356 -5.29 -10.16 -3.05
CA MET A 356 -5.66 -9.16 -4.04
C MET A 356 -6.30 -7.95 -3.35
N GLY A 357 -5.86 -6.76 -3.72
CA GLY A 357 -6.40 -5.49 -3.22
C GLY A 357 -7.01 -4.65 -4.33
N ILE A 358 -7.27 -3.39 -4.02
CA ILE A 358 -7.74 -2.37 -4.96
C ILE A 358 -6.66 -1.30 -5.10
N ALA A 359 -6.20 -1.07 -6.32
CA ALA A 359 -5.24 -0.03 -6.66
C ALA A 359 -5.92 1.34 -6.82
N PRO A 360 -5.20 2.45 -6.61
CA PRO A 360 -5.68 3.79 -6.97
C PRO A 360 -6.07 3.89 -8.43
N THR A 361 -7.22 4.52 -8.71
CA THR A 361 -7.74 4.76 -10.06
C THR A 361 -7.77 6.23 -10.45
N THR A 362 -7.27 7.12 -9.58
CA THR A 362 -7.11 8.55 -9.83
C THR A 362 -5.68 9.00 -9.56
N LEU A 363 -5.23 10.02 -10.28
CA LEU A 363 -3.87 10.54 -10.15
C LEU A 363 -3.64 11.17 -8.76
N ASP A 364 -4.62 11.89 -8.22
CA ASP A 364 -4.50 12.51 -6.90
C ASP A 364 -4.24 11.48 -5.80
N VAL A 365 -5.02 10.39 -5.78
CA VAL A 365 -4.83 9.30 -4.81
C VAL A 365 -3.48 8.62 -4.98
N ALA A 366 -3.07 8.36 -6.23
CA ALA A 366 -1.76 7.78 -6.52
C ALA A 366 -0.61 8.72 -6.06
N CYS A 367 -0.72 10.01 -6.32
CA CYS A 367 0.26 11.01 -5.90
C CYS A 367 0.34 11.14 -4.38
N LEU A 368 -0.78 11.17 -3.66
CA LEU A 368 -0.81 11.24 -2.20
C LEU A 368 -0.18 9.98 -1.57
N GLN A 369 -0.47 8.80 -2.11
CA GLN A 369 0.13 7.55 -1.64
C GLN A 369 1.65 7.55 -1.84
N HIS A 370 2.12 7.92 -3.03
CA HIS A 370 3.56 8.00 -3.34
C HIS A 370 4.28 9.12 -2.56
N LYS A 371 3.62 10.24 -2.26
CA LYS A 371 4.14 11.27 -1.37
C LYS A 371 4.44 10.69 0.01
N ARG A 372 3.45 10.04 0.62
CA ARG A 372 3.59 9.41 1.95
C ARG A 372 4.72 8.37 1.98
N TRP A 373 4.77 7.51 0.97
CA TRP A 373 5.82 6.50 0.87
C TRP A 373 7.21 7.12 0.72
N SER A 374 7.39 8.05 -0.22
CA SER A 374 8.69 8.68 -0.46
C SER A 374 9.17 9.51 0.72
N GLU A 375 8.27 10.20 1.42
CA GLU A 375 8.56 10.92 2.66
C GLU A 375 9.04 9.96 3.75
N GLY A 376 8.24 8.92 4.05
CA GLY A 376 8.58 7.94 5.08
C GLY A 376 9.86 7.19 4.77
N MET A 377 10.06 6.74 3.52
CA MET A 377 11.28 6.09 3.07
C MET A 377 12.50 6.99 3.29
N PHE A 378 12.41 8.26 2.92
CA PHE A 378 13.53 9.18 3.07
C PHE A 378 13.81 9.55 4.54
N GLN A 379 12.78 9.56 5.40
CA GLN A 379 12.96 9.69 6.85
C GLN A 379 13.72 8.49 7.44
N VAL A 380 13.48 7.25 6.96
CA VAL A 380 14.28 6.08 7.37
C VAL A 380 15.76 6.29 7.05
N PHE A 381 16.07 6.81 5.85
CA PHE A 381 17.45 7.07 5.43
C PHE A 381 18.19 8.05 6.34
N PHE A 382 17.50 9.08 6.84
CA PHE A 382 18.07 10.06 7.79
C PHE A 382 17.95 9.65 9.27
N SER A 383 17.30 8.54 9.56
CA SER A 383 17.14 8.05 10.92
C SER A 383 18.32 7.17 11.35
N LYS A 384 18.31 6.77 12.63
CA LYS A 384 19.24 5.74 13.15
C LYS A 384 19.10 4.40 12.39
N TYR A 385 18.01 4.18 11.66
CA TYR A 385 17.75 2.97 10.87
C TYR A 385 18.27 3.08 9.42
N CYS A 386 19.18 4.00 9.12
CA CYS A 386 19.84 4.02 7.81
C CYS A 386 20.52 2.68 7.52
N PRO A 387 20.22 1.99 6.40
CA PRO A 387 20.74 0.64 6.13
C PRO A 387 22.26 0.56 6.13
N PHE A 388 22.95 1.62 5.67
CA PHE A 388 24.41 1.68 5.65
C PHE A 388 25.03 1.89 7.02
N ILE A 389 24.30 2.47 7.99
CA ILE A 389 24.75 2.69 9.36
C ILE A 389 24.27 1.56 10.26
N TYR A 390 22.96 1.36 10.34
CA TYR A 390 22.36 0.38 11.24
C TYR A 390 22.61 -1.07 10.80
N GLY A 391 22.63 -1.30 9.49
CA GLY A 391 22.83 -2.61 8.86
C GLY A 391 24.30 -2.97 8.65
N HIS A 392 25.23 -2.03 8.88
CA HIS A 392 26.67 -2.27 8.68
C HIS A 392 27.18 -3.44 9.52
N GLY A 393 27.82 -4.40 8.87
CA GLY A 393 28.31 -5.62 9.53
C GLY A 393 27.24 -6.61 10.01
N LYS A 394 25.95 -6.28 9.87
CA LYS A 394 24.84 -7.13 10.33
C LYS A 394 24.10 -7.82 9.18
N ILE A 395 23.96 -7.15 8.04
CA ILE A 395 23.27 -7.65 6.84
C ILE A 395 24.16 -7.47 5.61
N HIS A 396 23.92 -8.28 4.59
CA HIS A 396 24.66 -8.25 3.34
C HIS A 396 24.54 -6.88 2.64
N LEU A 397 25.64 -6.40 2.01
CA LEU A 397 25.65 -5.12 1.31
C LEU A 397 24.57 -5.01 0.23
N GLY A 398 24.27 -6.11 -0.49
CA GLY A 398 23.20 -6.17 -1.48
C GLY A 398 21.81 -5.87 -0.88
N VAL A 399 21.55 -6.30 0.36
CA VAL A 399 20.33 -5.94 1.11
C VAL A 399 20.33 -4.45 1.44
N GLN A 400 21.47 -3.92 1.95
CA GLN A 400 21.58 -2.48 2.28
C GLN A 400 21.31 -1.61 1.03
N MET A 401 21.90 -1.94 -0.11
CA MET A 401 21.68 -1.25 -1.39
C MET A 401 20.23 -1.42 -1.88
N GLY A 402 19.67 -2.62 -1.74
CA GLY A 402 18.29 -2.92 -2.09
C GLY A 402 17.28 -2.04 -1.32
N TYR A 403 17.47 -1.88 -0.02
CA TYR A 403 16.69 -0.94 0.79
C TYR A 403 16.87 0.49 0.31
N CYS A 404 18.12 0.95 0.08
CA CYS A 404 18.40 2.32 -0.37
C CYS A 404 17.75 2.65 -1.73
N ASN A 405 17.55 1.68 -2.62
CA ASN A 405 16.83 1.90 -3.87
C ASN A 405 15.38 2.43 -3.64
N TYR A 406 14.75 2.05 -2.52
CA TYR A 406 13.44 2.58 -2.12
C TYR A 406 13.56 3.85 -1.28
N LEU A 407 14.49 3.88 -0.34
CA LEU A 407 14.64 5.00 0.59
C LEU A 407 15.06 6.32 -0.08
N LEU A 408 15.64 6.27 -1.27
CA LEU A 408 16.09 7.43 -2.03
C LEU A 408 15.14 7.88 -3.14
N TRP A 409 13.85 7.54 -3.05
CA TRP A 409 12.87 8.03 -4.04
C TRP A 409 12.67 9.54 -3.99
N ALA A 410 12.54 10.14 -2.82
CA ALA A 410 12.31 11.57 -2.66
C ALA A 410 13.42 12.43 -3.29
N PRO A 411 14.72 12.22 -3.04
CA PRO A 411 15.79 13.00 -3.65
C PRO A 411 15.90 12.85 -5.18
N MET A 412 15.28 11.82 -5.80
CA MET A 412 15.22 11.70 -7.26
C MET A 412 14.41 12.83 -7.93
N SER A 413 13.66 13.62 -7.15
CA SER A 413 13.01 14.84 -7.64
C SER A 413 14.01 15.89 -8.09
N LEU A 414 15.12 16.07 -7.36
CA LEU A 414 16.10 17.15 -7.61
C LEU A 414 16.73 17.09 -9.01
N PRO A 415 17.40 15.99 -9.43
CA PRO A 415 17.96 15.91 -10.78
C PRO A 415 16.86 16.03 -11.84
N THR A 416 15.66 15.47 -11.61
CA THR A 416 14.55 15.59 -12.57
C THR A 416 14.15 17.06 -12.74
N LEU A 417 14.00 17.82 -11.65
CA LEU A 417 13.66 19.25 -11.70
C LEU A 417 14.75 20.07 -12.39
N CYS A 418 16.05 19.79 -12.19
CA CYS A 418 17.12 20.44 -12.93
C CYS A 418 16.93 20.27 -14.45
N TYR A 419 16.64 19.04 -14.90
CA TYR A 419 16.42 18.79 -16.33
C TYR A 419 15.16 19.44 -16.89
N VAL A 420 14.05 19.48 -16.13
CA VAL A 420 12.77 19.98 -16.65
C VAL A 420 12.55 21.49 -16.43
N ILE A 421 13.43 22.16 -15.71
CA ILE A 421 13.38 23.61 -15.46
C ILE A 421 14.52 24.32 -16.17
N ILE A 422 15.77 23.95 -15.86
CA ILE A 422 16.94 24.66 -16.39
C ILE A 422 17.07 24.48 -17.90
N LEU A 423 16.87 23.25 -18.37
CA LEU A 423 17.06 22.89 -19.77
C LEU A 423 16.07 23.61 -20.72
N PRO A 424 14.72 23.64 -20.48
CA PRO A 424 13.82 24.37 -21.35
C PRO A 424 14.01 25.88 -21.29
N ILE A 425 14.37 26.46 -20.13
CA ILE A 425 14.70 27.88 -20.01
C ILE A 425 15.95 28.21 -20.86
N SER A 426 17.03 27.43 -20.72
CA SER A 426 18.23 27.61 -21.50
C SER A 426 18.00 27.41 -22.99
N LEU A 427 17.15 26.45 -23.38
CA LEU A 427 16.76 26.20 -24.75
C LEU A 427 15.97 27.39 -25.33
N PHE A 428 15.02 27.97 -24.56
CA PHE A 428 14.27 29.15 -24.93
C PHE A 428 15.17 30.37 -25.23
N HIS A 429 16.30 30.49 -24.48
CA HIS A 429 17.29 31.56 -24.66
C HIS A 429 18.44 31.20 -25.62
N GLY A 430 18.41 30.00 -26.23
CA GLY A 430 19.46 29.58 -27.17
C GLY A 430 20.81 29.27 -26.52
N ILE A 431 20.84 28.99 -25.22
CA ILE A 431 22.05 28.70 -24.45
C ILE A 431 22.34 27.20 -24.51
N PRO A 432 23.45 26.72 -25.08
CA PRO A 432 23.79 25.31 -25.16
C PRO A 432 24.33 24.82 -23.82
N LEU A 433 23.69 23.78 -23.27
CA LEU A 433 24.12 23.12 -22.02
C LEU A 433 24.82 21.77 -22.26
N PHE A 434 24.60 21.18 -23.42
CA PHE A 434 25.21 19.91 -23.81
C PHE A 434 26.30 20.11 -24.87
N PRO A 435 27.24 19.16 -24.98
CA PRO A 435 28.22 19.16 -26.06
C PRO A 435 27.54 19.12 -27.45
N LYS A 436 28.21 19.67 -28.46
CA LYS A 436 27.76 19.55 -29.86
C LYS A 436 27.60 18.08 -30.25
N LEU A 437 26.61 17.75 -31.04
CA LEU A 437 26.33 16.39 -31.48
C LEU A 437 27.51 15.69 -32.17
N SER A 438 28.40 16.48 -32.82
CA SER A 438 29.62 15.98 -33.42
C SER A 438 30.77 15.71 -32.44
N SER A 439 30.63 16.09 -31.17
CA SER A 439 31.65 15.92 -30.16
C SER A 439 31.59 14.53 -29.53
N MET A 440 32.76 13.93 -29.28
CA MET A 440 32.87 12.64 -28.56
C MET A 440 32.28 12.72 -27.14
N TRP A 441 32.19 13.90 -26.56
CA TRP A 441 31.60 14.11 -25.23
C TRP A 441 30.08 13.88 -25.17
N VAL A 442 29.42 13.70 -26.31
CA VAL A 442 27.99 13.28 -26.38
C VAL A 442 27.81 11.82 -25.98
N ILE A 443 28.83 10.98 -26.24
CA ILE A 443 28.74 9.52 -26.03
C ILE A 443 28.33 9.15 -24.60
N PRO A 444 28.93 9.69 -23.51
CA PRO A 444 28.52 9.34 -22.15
C PRO A 444 27.04 9.67 -21.86
N PHE A 445 26.52 10.79 -22.35
CA PHE A 445 25.11 11.18 -22.16
C PHE A 445 24.18 10.27 -22.94
N ALA A 446 24.48 10.01 -24.21
CA ALA A 446 23.69 9.10 -25.06
C ALA A 446 23.69 7.67 -24.48
N TYR A 447 24.87 7.18 -24.06
CA TYR A 447 25.00 5.86 -23.45
C TYR A 447 24.18 5.75 -22.16
N ALA A 448 24.31 6.71 -21.23
CA ALA A 448 23.57 6.69 -19.97
C ALA A 448 22.04 6.69 -20.22
N PHE A 449 21.58 7.49 -21.17
CA PHE A 449 20.17 7.55 -21.54
C PHE A 449 19.70 6.22 -22.17
N LEU A 450 20.35 5.77 -23.24
CA LEU A 450 19.96 4.57 -23.96
C LEU A 450 20.06 3.31 -23.11
N ALA A 451 21.14 3.17 -22.33
CA ALA A 451 21.31 2.05 -21.43
C ALA A 451 20.21 2.01 -20.35
N THR A 452 19.90 3.15 -19.74
CA THR A 452 18.90 3.21 -18.67
C THR A 452 17.49 2.87 -19.18
N TYR A 453 17.07 3.54 -20.25
CA TYR A 453 15.70 3.33 -20.77
C TYR A 453 15.58 2.05 -21.58
N GLY A 454 16.62 1.66 -22.33
CA GLY A 454 16.68 0.40 -23.06
C GLY A 454 16.65 -0.80 -22.13
N TYR A 455 17.48 -0.79 -21.06
CA TYR A 455 17.44 -1.81 -20.03
C TYR A 455 16.06 -1.88 -19.34
N SER A 456 15.51 -0.73 -18.95
CA SER A 456 14.18 -0.67 -18.32
C SER A 456 13.08 -1.23 -19.23
N LEU A 457 13.15 -0.98 -20.55
CA LEU A 457 12.21 -1.56 -21.52
C LEU A 457 12.38 -3.06 -21.62
N CYS A 458 13.61 -3.54 -21.80
CA CYS A 458 13.90 -4.98 -21.87
C CYS A 458 13.43 -5.70 -20.61
N GLU A 459 13.76 -5.17 -19.42
CA GLU A 459 13.33 -5.70 -18.14
C GLU A 459 11.79 -5.81 -18.05
N TYR A 460 11.07 -4.77 -18.53
CA TYR A 460 9.61 -4.74 -18.49
C TYR A 460 8.97 -5.73 -19.47
N LEU A 461 9.55 -5.89 -20.65
CA LEU A 461 9.11 -6.88 -21.65
C LEU A 461 9.40 -8.32 -21.20
N THR A 462 10.55 -8.56 -20.58
CA THR A 462 10.89 -9.87 -19.99
C THR A 462 9.91 -10.27 -18.87
N CYS A 463 9.30 -9.30 -18.21
CA CYS A 463 8.23 -9.53 -17.23
C CYS A 463 6.84 -9.76 -17.86
N GLU A 464 6.75 -9.97 -19.17
CA GLU A 464 5.50 -10.27 -19.91
C GLU A 464 4.52 -9.08 -19.95
N SER A 465 5.04 -7.84 -19.98
CA SER A 465 4.23 -6.65 -20.11
C SER A 465 4.29 -6.03 -21.51
N THR A 466 3.57 -4.94 -21.73
CA THR A 466 3.47 -4.26 -23.02
C THR A 466 4.33 -3.00 -23.06
N THR A 467 4.75 -2.58 -24.28
CA THR A 467 5.45 -1.31 -24.49
C THR A 467 4.59 -0.11 -24.06
N LYS A 468 3.26 -0.18 -24.23
CA LYS A 468 2.33 0.87 -23.79
C LYS A 468 2.28 0.98 -22.26
N ALA A 469 2.24 -0.14 -21.54
CA ALA A 469 2.31 -0.15 -20.08
C ALA A 469 3.67 0.38 -19.58
N TRP A 470 4.78 0.02 -20.25
CA TRP A 470 6.10 0.59 -19.96
C TRP A 470 6.12 2.11 -20.15
N TRP A 471 5.54 2.62 -21.24
CA TRP A 471 5.46 4.07 -21.49
C TRP A 471 4.62 4.79 -20.42
N ASN A 472 3.49 4.22 -20.01
CA ASN A 472 2.69 4.72 -18.91
C ASN A 472 3.47 4.72 -17.60
N LEU A 473 4.27 3.68 -17.35
CA LEU A 473 5.16 3.65 -16.18
C LEU A 473 6.21 4.77 -16.21
N GLN A 474 6.81 5.09 -17.37
CA GLN A 474 7.74 6.23 -17.46
C GLN A 474 7.02 7.56 -17.18
N ARG A 475 5.80 7.72 -17.71
CA ARG A 475 4.96 8.89 -17.47
C ARG A 475 4.64 9.06 -15.97
N ILE A 476 4.15 8.03 -15.31
CA ILE A 476 3.79 8.14 -13.90
C ILE A 476 5.03 8.33 -13.00
N LYS A 477 6.14 7.70 -13.30
CA LYS A 477 7.42 7.96 -12.63
C LYS A 477 7.85 9.42 -12.77
N PHE A 478 7.70 9.99 -13.96
CA PHE A 478 7.97 11.41 -14.20
C PHE A 478 7.07 12.29 -13.33
N ILE A 479 5.75 12.05 -13.35
CA ILE A 479 4.77 12.79 -12.54
C ILE A 479 5.14 12.73 -11.06
N HIS A 480 5.43 11.54 -10.53
CA HIS A 480 5.83 11.40 -9.13
C HIS A 480 7.12 12.16 -8.79
N ARG A 481 8.11 12.16 -9.68
CA ARG A 481 9.38 12.88 -9.46
C ARG A 481 9.21 14.40 -9.41
N VAL A 482 8.33 14.97 -10.24
CA VAL A 482 8.08 16.42 -10.25
C VAL A 482 7.03 16.87 -9.24
N SER A 483 6.28 15.95 -8.62
CA SER A 483 5.22 16.25 -7.65
C SER A 483 5.43 15.52 -6.32
N SER A 484 4.96 14.29 -6.19
CA SER A 484 4.94 13.51 -4.94
C SER A 484 6.29 13.43 -4.24
N TYR A 485 7.35 13.12 -4.98
CA TYR A 485 8.70 12.98 -4.44
C TYR A 485 9.32 14.32 -4.03
N LEU A 486 8.99 15.40 -4.76
CA LEU A 486 9.38 16.74 -4.38
C LEU A 486 8.81 17.13 -3.01
N PHE A 487 7.49 16.91 -2.83
CA PHE A 487 6.87 17.20 -1.53
C PHE A 487 7.37 16.25 -0.44
N GLY A 488 7.58 14.97 -0.74
CA GLY A 488 8.19 14.04 0.20
C GLY A 488 9.62 14.46 0.62
N PHE A 489 10.38 15.03 -0.31
CA PHE A 489 11.71 15.61 -0.04
C PHE A 489 11.60 16.84 0.86
N ILE A 490 10.75 17.81 0.49
CA ILE A 490 10.56 19.06 1.25
C ILE A 490 10.07 18.75 2.67
N ASP A 491 9.03 17.92 2.80
CA ASP A 491 8.44 17.58 4.10
C ASP A 491 9.46 16.85 5.00
N THR A 492 10.29 15.98 4.43
CA THR A 492 11.38 15.34 5.18
C THR A 492 12.42 16.36 5.65
N MET A 493 12.85 17.28 4.78
CA MET A 493 13.83 18.30 5.14
C MET A 493 13.31 19.26 6.20
N THR A 494 12.07 19.75 6.05
CA THR A 494 11.42 20.65 7.04
C THR A 494 11.24 19.96 8.39
N LYS A 495 10.93 18.67 8.39
CA LYS A 495 10.84 17.87 9.62
C LYS A 495 12.21 17.71 10.30
N GLN A 496 13.26 17.41 9.52
CA GLN A 496 14.64 17.32 10.07
C GLN A 496 15.11 18.64 10.70
N LEU A 497 14.63 19.76 10.16
CA LEU A 497 14.90 21.11 10.70
C LEU A 497 13.97 21.48 11.89
N GLY A 498 13.06 20.61 12.30
CA GLY A 498 12.11 20.85 13.39
C GLY A 498 10.98 21.84 13.06
N LEU A 499 10.79 22.17 11.77
CA LEU A 499 9.82 23.19 11.32
C LEU A 499 8.41 22.64 11.07
N SER A 500 8.22 21.33 11.00
CA SER A 500 6.92 20.70 10.76
C SER A 500 6.76 19.38 11.50
N GLN A 501 5.49 18.97 11.73
CA GLN A 501 5.11 17.67 12.25
C GLN A 501 4.48 16.83 11.14
N THR A 502 4.64 15.50 11.23
CA THR A 502 4.05 14.58 10.25
C THR A 502 2.55 14.47 10.46
N ASN A 503 1.76 14.85 9.47
CA ASN A 503 0.34 14.60 9.42
C ASN A 503 0.07 13.38 8.53
N PHE A 504 -0.67 12.41 9.05
CA PHE A 504 -1.07 11.24 8.28
C PHE A 504 -2.38 11.51 7.56
N VAL A 505 -2.36 11.45 6.22
CA VAL A 505 -3.55 11.59 5.38
C VAL A 505 -4.00 10.20 4.92
N ILE A 506 -5.24 9.84 5.25
CA ILE A 506 -5.88 8.61 4.76
C ILE A 506 -6.26 8.83 3.30
N THR A 507 -5.92 7.88 2.45
CA THR A 507 -6.31 7.89 1.03
C THR A 507 -7.60 7.10 0.84
N ASP A 508 -8.66 7.77 0.42
CA ASP A 508 -9.92 7.12 0.04
C ASP A 508 -9.76 6.48 -1.35
N LYS A 509 -10.12 5.19 -1.46
CA LYS A 509 -10.06 4.42 -2.72
C LYS A 509 -11.44 4.19 -3.34
N VAL A 510 -12.49 4.70 -2.69
CA VAL A 510 -13.85 4.58 -3.23
C VAL A 510 -14.03 5.61 -4.34
N VAL A 511 -14.40 5.14 -5.52
CA VAL A 511 -14.59 5.99 -6.71
C VAL A 511 -15.98 5.81 -7.28
N THR A 512 -16.49 6.85 -7.95
CA THR A 512 -17.75 6.81 -8.68
C THR A 512 -17.61 5.97 -9.96
N GLU A 513 -18.73 5.46 -10.48
CA GLU A 513 -18.75 4.65 -11.70
C GLU A 513 -18.17 5.40 -12.91
N ASP A 514 -18.40 6.71 -12.99
CA ASP A 514 -17.83 7.56 -14.05
C ASP A 514 -16.29 7.55 -14.04
N VAL A 515 -15.67 7.63 -12.87
CA VAL A 515 -14.20 7.56 -12.70
C VAL A 515 -13.69 6.19 -13.10
N ARG A 516 -14.40 5.12 -12.69
CA ARG A 516 -14.06 3.76 -13.05
C ARG A 516 -14.10 3.56 -14.58
N THR A 517 -15.16 4.03 -15.23
CA THR A 517 -15.31 3.94 -16.70
C THR A 517 -14.16 4.65 -17.42
N ARG A 518 -13.78 5.86 -17.01
CA ARG A 518 -12.63 6.57 -17.60
C ARG A 518 -11.31 5.82 -17.38
N TYR A 519 -11.11 5.26 -16.19
CA TYR A 519 -9.93 4.44 -15.91
C TYR A 519 -9.85 3.20 -16.82
N GLU A 520 -10.96 2.48 -17.03
CA GLU A 520 -11.05 1.33 -17.94
C GLU A 520 -10.79 1.71 -19.40
N GLN A 521 -11.22 2.91 -19.82
CA GLN A 521 -10.95 3.47 -21.16
C GLN A 521 -9.51 3.93 -21.36
N GLY A 522 -8.71 3.97 -20.32
CA GLY A 522 -7.34 4.42 -20.41
C GLY A 522 -7.18 5.95 -20.32
N ILE A 523 -8.13 6.66 -19.73
CA ILE A 523 -8.14 8.11 -19.54
C ILE A 523 -7.64 8.43 -18.13
N ILE A 524 -6.64 9.33 -18.01
CA ILE A 524 -6.11 9.75 -16.71
C ILE A 524 -7.11 10.68 -16.03
N GLU A 525 -7.45 10.37 -14.78
CA GLU A 525 -8.25 11.23 -13.90
C GLU A 525 -7.33 12.16 -13.13
N PHE A 526 -7.33 13.45 -13.48
CA PHE A 526 -6.48 14.44 -12.80
C PHE A 526 -7.07 14.91 -11.47
N GLY A 527 -8.41 14.87 -11.30
CA GLY A 527 -9.07 15.20 -10.04
C GLY A 527 -9.05 16.68 -9.69
N GLY A 528 -9.16 16.97 -8.39
CA GLY A 528 -9.38 18.31 -7.85
C GLY A 528 -8.24 19.32 -8.00
N SER A 529 -8.30 20.41 -7.21
CA SER A 529 -7.29 21.47 -7.22
C SER A 529 -6.17 21.16 -6.23
N SER A 530 -5.05 20.59 -6.69
CA SER A 530 -3.87 20.39 -5.86
C SER A 530 -2.69 21.22 -6.35
N ILE A 531 -1.80 21.61 -5.44
CA ILE A 531 -0.56 22.30 -5.77
C ILE A 531 0.35 21.40 -6.63
N MET A 532 0.26 20.09 -6.48
CA MET A 532 1.00 19.12 -7.27
C MET A 532 0.62 19.20 -8.75
N LEU A 533 -0.68 19.36 -9.05
CA LEU A 533 -1.17 19.54 -10.43
C LEU A 533 -0.73 20.88 -11.01
N THR A 534 -0.65 21.94 -10.21
CA THR A 534 -0.13 23.24 -10.65
C THR A 534 1.34 23.13 -11.04
N ILE A 535 2.16 22.44 -10.25
CA ILE A 535 3.57 22.19 -10.57
C ILE A 535 3.69 21.35 -11.84
N LEU A 536 2.90 20.28 -11.96
CA LEU A 536 2.90 19.41 -13.13
C LEU A 536 2.53 20.20 -14.41
N GLY A 537 1.45 20.99 -14.36
CA GLY A 537 1.04 21.85 -15.46
C GLY A 537 2.09 22.89 -15.83
N THR A 538 2.72 23.52 -14.82
CA THR A 538 3.80 24.49 -15.03
C THR A 538 5.01 23.86 -15.72
N VAL A 539 5.46 22.69 -15.25
CA VAL A 539 6.59 21.96 -15.85
C VAL A 539 6.26 21.53 -17.29
N ALA A 540 5.05 21.05 -17.54
CA ALA A 540 4.61 20.70 -18.89
C ALA A 540 4.68 21.92 -19.83
N LEU A 541 4.06 23.04 -19.45
CA LEU A 541 4.05 24.27 -20.24
C LEU A 541 5.44 24.88 -20.44
N LEU A 542 6.28 24.86 -19.41
CA LEU A 542 7.64 25.36 -19.49
C LEU A 542 8.46 24.59 -20.54
N ASN A 543 8.32 23.27 -20.60
CA ASN A 543 8.99 22.44 -21.59
C ASN A 543 8.42 22.65 -23.01
N LEU A 544 7.12 22.90 -23.14
CA LEU A 544 6.51 23.26 -24.43
C LEU A 544 7.01 24.62 -24.91
N PHE A 545 7.01 25.64 -24.03
CA PHE A 545 7.52 26.97 -24.39
C PHE A 545 9.00 26.95 -24.72
N GLY A 546 9.81 26.22 -23.96
CA GLY A 546 11.23 26.03 -24.21
C GLY A 546 11.49 25.36 -25.56
N LEU A 547 10.74 24.29 -25.87
CA LEU A 547 10.87 23.58 -27.14
C LEU A 547 10.50 24.46 -28.33
N VAL A 548 9.33 25.10 -28.28
CA VAL A 548 8.85 26.00 -29.38
C VAL A 548 9.78 27.19 -29.51
N GLY A 549 10.11 27.88 -28.40
CA GLY A 549 11.00 29.04 -28.44
C GLY A 549 12.40 28.71 -28.96
N GLY A 550 12.97 27.55 -28.54
CA GLY A 550 14.26 27.09 -29.04
C GLY A 550 14.25 26.79 -30.55
N ILE A 551 13.20 26.14 -31.07
CA ILE A 551 13.05 25.86 -32.49
C ILE A 551 12.90 27.18 -33.29
N VAL A 552 12.04 28.10 -32.84
CA VAL A 552 11.84 29.40 -33.49
C VAL A 552 13.15 30.19 -33.56
N ARG A 553 13.92 30.20 -32.47
CA ARG A 553 15.21 30.91 -32.40
C ARG A 553 16.23 30.32 -33.36
N ILE A 554 16.35 29.02 -33.49
CA ILE A 554 17.23 28.37 -34.46
C ILE A 554 16.85 28.73 -35.90
N LEU A 555 15.56 28.88 -36.20
CA LEU A 555 15.08 29.25 -37.51
C LEU A 555 15.34 30.74 -37.84
N MET A 556 15.39 31.59 -36.81
CA MET A 556 15.56 33.04 -36.97
C MET A 556 17.01 33.53 -36.86
N GLU A 557 17.82 32.86 -36.06
CA GLU A 557 19.22 33.24 -35.80
C GLU A 557 20.19 32.37 -36.63
N LEU A 558 20.78 32.97 -37.69
CA LEU A 558 21.71 32.28 -38.61
C LEU A 558 23.00 31.76 -37.96
N GLU A 559 23.37 32.30 -36.81
CA GLU A 559 24.58 31.90 -36.07
C GLU A 559 24.36 30.68 -35.13
N LEU A 560 23.10 30.33 -34.83
CA LEU A 560 22.79 29.26 -33.91
C LEU A 560 22.67 27.94 -34.66
N SER A 561 23.62 27.01 -34.42
CA SER A 561 23.64 25.72 -35.11
C SER A 561 22.72 24.70 -34.46
N TRP A 562 21.91 23.99 -35.25
CA TRP A 562 21.13 22.81 -34.84
C TRP A 562 21.98 21.80 -34.01
N SER A 563 23.23 21.59 -34.40
CA SER A 563 24.13 20.65 -33.75
C SER A 563 24.45 20.97 -32.29
N GLN A 564 24.28 22.24 -31.89
CA GLN A 564 24.56 22.70 -30.52
C GLN A 564 23.37 22.45 -29.57
N LEU A 565 22.13 22.56 -30.09
CA LEU A 565 20.93 22.47 -29.26
C LEU A 565 20.17 21.13 -29.42
N MET A 566 20.60 20.26 -30.33
CA MET A 566 19.86 19.06 -30.71
C MET A 566 19.56 18.14 -29.49
N MET A 567 20.51 17.97 -28.59
CA MET A 567 20.29 17.16 -27.38
C MET A 567 19.25 17.78 -26.45
N GLN A 568 19.28 19.11 -26.27
CA GLN A 568 18.30 19.81 -25.45
C GLN A 568 16.90 19.71 -26.07
N ILE A 569 16.81 19.88 -27.39
CA ILE A 569 15.57 19.71 -28.15
C ILE A 569 15.03 18.30 -27.97
N SER A 570 15.88 17.28 -28.10
CA SER A 570 15.48 15.87 -27.96
C SER A 570 14.94 15.57 -26.55
N VAL A 571 15.60 16.06 -25.50
CA VAL A 571 15.12 15.86 -24.12
C VAL A 571 13.82 16.63 -23.87
N SER A 572 13.74 17.92 -24.28
CA SER A 572 12.49 18.70 -24.14
C SER A 572 11.33 18.09 -24.93
N PHE A 573 11.59 17.59 -26.14
CA PHE A 573 10.60 16.89 -26.95
C PHE A 573 10.09 15.64 -26.24
N LEU A 574 10.98 14.82 -25.65
CA LEU A 574 10.60 13.65 -24.88
C LEU A 574 9.72 14.02 -23.68
N VAL A 575 10.06 15.09 -22.95
CA VAL A 575 9.27 15.59 -21.83
C VAL A 575 7.88 16.05 -22.29
N VAL A 576 7.80 16.73 -23.45
CA VAL A 576 6.52 17.13 -24.07
C VAL A 576 5.68 15.88 -24.40
N MET A 577 6.29 14.86 -25.03
CA MET A 577 5.59 13.60 -25.36
C MET A 577 5.08 12.84 -24.12
N ILE A 578 5.85 12.83 -23.04
CA ILE A 578 5.42 12.24 -21.77
C ILE A 578 4.20 12.99 -21.20
N ASN A 579 4.14 14.30 -21.36
CA ASN A 579 3.08 15.16 -20.83
C ASN A 579 1.87 15.36 -21.77
N LEU A 580 1.76 14.65 -22.89
CA LEU A 580 0.60 14.76 -23.79
C LEU A 580 -0.75 14.71 -23.07
N PRO A 581 -1.03 13.78 -22.14
CA PRO A 581 -2.31 13.77 -21.43
C PRO A 581 -2.52 15.00 -20.52
N VAL A 582 -1.44 15.65 -20.06
CA VAL A 582 -1.54 16.88 -19.29
C VAL A 582 -2.03 18.03 -20.19
N TYR A 583 -1.50 18.13 -21.42
CA TYR A 583 -1.99 19.14 -22.38
C TYR A 583 -3.43 18.87 -22.82
N GLU A 584 -3.80 17.61 -23.05
CA GLU A 584 -5.18 17.23 -23.32
C GLU A 584 -6.11 17.67 -22.17
N ALA A 585 -5.71 17.43 -20.93
CA ALA A 585 -6.47 17.80 -19.74
C ALA A 585 -6.53 19.32 -19.50
N LEU A 586 -5.50 20.07 -19.92
CA LEU A 586 -5.45 21.53 -19.80
C LEU A 586 -6.29 22.25 -20.87
N PHE A 587 -6.29 21.76 -22.13
CA PHE A 587 -6.75 22.53 -23.27
C PHE A 587 -7.90 21.90 -24.07
N ILE A 588 -8.08 20.57 -24.00
CA ILE A 588 -8.98 19.85 -24.91
C ILE A 588 -10.16 19.24 -24.14
N ARG A 589 -9.90 18.61 -23.00
CA ARG A 589 -10.91 17.89 -22.22
C ARG A 589 -11.86 18.84 -21.49
N THR A 590 -13.13 18.46 -21.47
CA THR A 590 -14.22 19.21 -20.77
C THR A 590 -14.94 18.37 -19.73
N ASP A 591 -14.52 17.10 -19.54
CA ASP A 591 -15.10 16.19 -18.55
C ASP A 591 -14.63 16.52 -17.12
N LYS A 592 -15.29 15.94 -16.11
CA LYS A 592 -14.99 16.18 -14.68
C LYS A 592 -13.56 15.76 -14.27
N GLY A 593 -12.88 14.93 -15.05
CA GLY A 593 -11.51 14.48 -14.80
C GLY A 593 -10.43 15.38 -15.41
N CYS A 594 -10.78 16.54 -16.01
CA CYS A 594 -9.83 17.50 -16.57
C CYS A 594 -9.16 18.37 -15.49
N ILE A 595 -8.14 19.14 -15.89
CA ILE A 595 -7.48 20.11 -15.01
C ILE A 595 -8.30 21.41 -15.00
N SER A 596 -8.55 21.98 -13.82
CA SER A 596 -9.35 23.19 -13.69
C SER A 596 -8.71 24.40 -14.36
N SER A 597 -9.54 25.32 -14.90
CA SER A 597 -9.09 26.57 -15.54
C SER A 597 -8.22 27.44 -14.61
N SER A 598 -8.46 27.38 -13.30
CA SER A 598 -7.65 28.10 -12.30
C SER A 598 -6.21 27.57 -12.26
N ILE A 599 -6.03 26.25 -12.30
CA ILE A 599 -4.69 25.62 -12.35
C ILE A 599 -4.03 25.94 -13.68
N MET A 600 -4.77 25.83 -14.79
CA MET A 600 -4.28 26.18 -16.13
C MET A 600 -3.72 27.60 -16.16
N LEU A 601 -4.50 28.59 -15.70
CA LEU A 601 -4.06 29.99 -15.68
C LEU A 601 -2.81 30.20 -14.82
N LYS A 602 -2.79 29.65 -13.59
CA LYS A 602 -1.62 29.70 -12.71
C LYS A 602 -0.38 29.10 -13.38
N SER A 603 -0.53 27.93 -14.02
CA SER A 603 0.56 27.24 -14.70
C SER A 603 1.11 28.03 -15.88
N ILE A 604 0.23 28.68 -16.69
CA ILE A 604 0.64 29.56 -17.79
C ILE A 604 1.43 30.76 -17.27
N VAL A 605 0.92 31.44 -16.23
CA VAL A 605 1.58 32.63 -15.67
C VAL A 605 2.96 32.26 -15.12
N VAL A 606 3.07 31.17 -14.33
CA VAL A 606 4.35 30.77 -13.73
C VAL A 606 5.35 30.33 -14.81
N ALA A 607 4.92 29.55 -15.81
CA ALA A 607 5.79 29.12 -16.91
C ALA A 607 6.30 30.31 -17.76
N SER A 608 5.40 31.26 -18.07
CA SER A 608 5.77 32.45 -18.82
C SER A 608 6.73 33.34 -18.05
N LEU A 609 6.49 33.52 -16.74
CA LEU A 609 7.38 34.28 -15.86
C LEU A 609 8.77 33.62 -15.75
N ALA A 610 8.83 32.29 -15.67
CA ALA A 610 10.10 31.56 -15.62
C ALA A 610 10.91 31.74 -16.91
N CYS A 611 10.26 31.68 -18.08
CA CYS A 611 10.90 32.00 -19.37
C CYS A 611 11.41 33.45 -19.41
N TYR A 612 10.60 34.42 -18.93
CA TYR A 612 11.00 35.83 -18.91
C TYR A 612 12.18 36.09 -17.99
N LEU A 613 12.14 35.58 -16.74
CA LEU A 613 13.21 35.73 -15.76
C LEU A 613 14.52 35.05 -16.19
N GLY A 614 14.45 33.98 -16.98
CA GLY A 614 15.61 33.33 -17.58
C GLY A 614 16.48 34.27 -18.43
N ALA A 615 15.93 35.37 -18.96
CA ALA A 615 16.69 36.39 -19.68
C ALA A 615 17.73 37.13 -18.83
N PHE A 616 17.51 37.17 -17.49
CA PHE A 616 18.41 37.85 -16.54
C PHE A 616 19.54 36.94 -16.04
N ILE A 617 19.58 35.68 -16.45
CA ILE A 617 20.62 34.69 -16.05
C ILE A 617 21.81 34.76 -17.06
N ARG A 618 21.76 35.61 -18.06
CA ARG A 618 22.85 35.84 -19.03
C ARG A 618 24.04 36.56 -18.41
#